data_2a731938d213a2022e6d1765fbf5020b
#
_entry.id   2a731938d213a2022e6d1765fbf5020b
#
_cell.length_a   1.000
_cell.length_b   1.000
_cell.length_c   1.000
_cell.angle_alpha   90.00
_cell.angle_beta   90.00
_cell.angle_gamma   90.00
#
_symmetry.space_group_name_H-M   'P 1'
#
loop_
_entity.id
_entity.type
_entity.pdbx_description
1 polymer ?
#
loop_
_entity_poly.entity_id
_entity_poly.type
_entity_poly.pdbx_seq_one_letter_code
_entity_poly.pdbx_strand_id
1 'polypeptide(L)'
;MKNTVLTIAVFVTTLISSLQLTAQEFKSLDKSPMDMAAFPRSYKISDKIVKVIYSRPQLNGRNLVKLAPPEKVWRTGANEAAEITFYKDVIFGGKALKAGTYSLFTIPSLEGDWTVIINSARNVWGSYYYKQDQDVIRVSGKTSKTDKNIEAFSMIFDKDMTLKMGWGKTIISVSIE
;
A
#
# COMPACT_ATOMS: atom_id res chain seq x y z
N MET A 1 -26.28 61.71 -10.97
CA MET A 1 -26.89 60.55 -10.28
C MET A 1 -26.73 59.22 -11.05
N LYS A 2 -26.96 59.13 -12.36
CA LYS A 2 -26.82 57.88 -13.14
C LYS A 2 -25.37 57.31 -13.13
N ASN A 3 -24.34 58.16 -13.21
CA ASN A 3 -22.95 57.69 -13.21
C ASN A 3 -22.47 57.16 -11.84
N THR A 4 -22.99 57.74 -10.73
CA THR A 4 -22.64 57.29 -9.40
C THR A 4 -23.22 55.92 -9.06
N VAL A 5 -24.44 55.62 -9.55
CA VAL A 5 -25.08 54.32 -9.38
C VAL A 5 -24.34 53.24 -10.18
N LEU A 6 -23.87 53.56 -11.39
CA LEU A 6 -23.11 52.61 -12.19
C LEU A 6 -21.76 52.27 -11.57
N THR A 7 -21.08 53.27 -10.96
CA THR A 7 -19.78 53.08 -10.31
C THR A 7 -19.95 52.17 -9.04
N ILE A 8 -21.00 52.38 -8.27
CA ILE A 8 -21.27 51.54 -7.09
C ILE A 8 -21.63 50.10 -7.50
N ALA A 9 -22.42 49.93 -8.57
CA ALA A 9 -22.77 48.60 -9.06
C ALA A 9 -21.53 47.78 -9.54
N VAL A 10 -20.59 48.43 -10.23
CA VAL A 10 -19.31 47.79 -10.67
C VAL A 10 -18.44 47.46 -9.45
N PHE A 11 -18.38 48.29 -8.43
CA PHE A 11 -17.61 48.02 -7.20
C PHE A 11 -18.19 46.85 -6.39
N VAL A 12 -19.52 46.75 -6.30
CA VAL A 12 -20.19 45.61 -5.62
C VAL A 12 -20.02 44.31 -6.38
N THR A 13 -20.05 44.30 -7.71
CA THR A 13 -19.83 43.11 -8.50
C THR A 13 -18.37 42.63 -8.42
N THR A 14 -17.37 43.51 -8.38
CA THR A 14 -15.97 43.13 -8.18
C THR A 14 -15.68 42.61 -6.77
N LEU A 15 -16.37 43.11 -5.74
CA LEU A 15 -16.24 42.58 -4.36
C LEU A 15 -16.85 41.19 -4.21
N ILE A 16 -17.91 40.89 -4.92
CA ILE A 16 -18.56 39.53 -4.87
C ILE A 16 -17.72 38.50 -5.64
N SER A 17 -17.02 38.93 -6.71
CA SER A 17 -16.15 38.02 -7.48
C SER A 17 -14.86 37.60 -6.74
N SER A 18 -14.43 38.36 -5.72
CA SER A 18 -13.23 38.07 -4.94
C SER A 18 -13.45 37.13 -3.75
N LEU A 19 -14.69 36.68 -3.51
CA LEU A 19 -15.06 35.79 -2.39
C LEU A 19 -15.13 34.30 -2.78
N GLN A 20 -14.65 33.93 -3.94
CA GLN A 20 -14.39 32.52 -4.24
C GLN A 20 -13.03 32.11 -3.64
N LEU A 21 -12.88 32.25 -2.34
CA LEU A 21 -11.94 31.44 -1.58
C LEU A 21 -12.44 29.99 -1.70
N THR A 22 -11.93 29.27 -2.69
CA THR A 22 -12.04 27.81 -2.70
C THR A 22 -11.31 27.33 -1.45
N ALA A 23 -12.05 27.13 -0.36
CA ALA A 23 -11.52 26.48 0.82
C ALA A 23 -10.91 25.16 0.35
N GLN A 24 -9.64 24.94 0.65
CA GLN A 24 -8.97 23.68 0.31
C GLN A 24 -9.74 22.54 0.98
N GLU A 25 -10.42 21.75 0.17
CA GLU A 25 -11.25 20.66 0.65
C GLU A 25 -10.37 19.49 1.05
N PHE A 26 -10.34 19.17 2.32
CA PHE A 26 -9.62 17.99 2.82
C PHE A 26 -10.38 16.72 2.43
N LYS A 27 -9.65 15.73 1.92
CA LYS A 27 -10.24 14.43 1.56
C LYS A 27 -10.77 13.72 2.81
N SER A 28 -11.91 13.07 2.68
CA SER A 28 -12.40 12.12 3.69
C SER A 28 -11.45 10.91 3.80
N LEU A 29 -11.60 10.13 4.88
CA LEU A 29 -10.84 8.89 5.06
C LEU A 29 -11.08 7.94 3.88
N ASP A 30 -9.99 7.37 3.37
CA ASP A 30 -10.07 6.36 2.31
C ASP A 30 -10.76 5.09 2.81
N LYS A 31 -11.48 4.42 1.91
CA LYS A 31 -12.14 3.13 2.20
C LYS A 31 -11.15 1.99 2.46
N SER A 32 -9.91 2.15 2.05
CA SER A 32 -8.78 1.26 2.27
C SER A 32 -7.68 2.02 3.00
N PRO A 33 -7.84 2.33 4.29
CA PRO A 33 -6.91 3.19 5.01
C PRO A 33 -5.50 2.65 4.96
N MET A 34 -4.53 3.55 4.91
CA MET A 34 -3.12 3.22 4.96
C MET A 34 -2.72 2.75 6.36
N ASP A 35 -1.86 1.77 6.44
CA ASP A 35 -1.32 1.17 7.66
C ASP A 35 0.17 0.90 7.50
N MET A 36 0.83 0.57 8.59
CA MET A 36 2.26 0.30 8.64
C MET A 36 2.55 -0.90 9.56
N ALA A 37 3.44 -1.78 9.11
CA ALA A 37 4.08 -2.77 9.98
C ALA A 37 5.59 -2.57 9.96
N ALA A 38 6.27 -2.84 11.07
CA ALA A 38 7.71 -2.69 11.19
C ALA A 38 8.33 -3.74 12.12
N PHE A 39 9.61 -4.05 11.91
CA PHE A 39 10.40 -4.88 12.81
C PHE A 39 11.70 -4.18 13.20
N PRO A 40 12.10 -4.19 14.47
CA PRO A 40 11.39 -4.73 15.64
C PRO A 40 10.02 -4.06 15.86
N ARG A 41 9.03 -4.86 16.33
CA ARG A 41 7.62 -4.41 16.47
C ARG A 41 7.41 -3.37 17.57
N SER A 42 8.28 -3.37 18.59
CA SER A 42 8.12 -2.47 19.73
C SER A 42 8.22 -1.01 19.30
N TYR A 43 7.23 -0.18 19.65
CA TYR A 43 7.25 1.27 19.41
C TYR A 43 8.37 1.98 20.15
N LYS A 44 8.94 1.37 21.22
CA LYS A 44 10.06 1.91 22.00
C LYS A 44 11.40 1.78 21.26
N ILE A 45 11.48 0.98 20.21
CA ILE A 45 12.69 0.76 19.42
C ILE A 45 12.55 1.54 18.11
N SER A 46 13.30 2.64 17.98
CA SER A 46 13.31 3.48 16.79
C SER A 46 14.16 2.91 15.66
N ASP A 47 15.23 2.18 16.00
CA ASP A 47 16.12 1.53 15.02
C ASP A 47 15.43 0.30 14.41
N LYS A 48 14.70 0.55 13.32
CA LYS A 48 13.98 -0.50 12.59
C LYS A 48 14.92 -1.18 11.59
N ILE A 49 14.73 -2.48 11.40
CA ILE A 49 15.39 -3.25 10.33
C ILE A 49 14.57 -3.16 9.05
N VAL A 50 13.25 -3.28 9.18
CA VAL A 50 12.32 -3.23 8.04
C VAL A 50 11.02 -2.54 8.44
N LYS A 51 10.43 -1.83 7.49
CA LYS A 51 9.11 -1.20 7.59
C LYS A 51 8.36 -1.38 6.26
N VAL A 52 7.08 -1.72 6.32
CA VAL A 52 6.21 -1.74 5.15
C VAL A 52 5.04 -0.79 5.39
N ILE A 53 4.71 0.03 4.38
CA ILE A 53 3.54 0.90 4.34
C ILE A 53 2.62 0.36 3.24
N TYR A 54 1.34 0.21 3.55
CA TYR A 54 0.39 -0.42 2.63
C TYR A 54 -1.03 0.03 2.94
N SER A 55 -1.90 0.00 1.93
CA SER A 55 -3.34 0.22 2.15
C SER A 55 -4.06 -1.10 2.42
N ARG A 56 -5.11 -1.04 3.24
CA ARG A 56 -5.86 -2.19 3.74
C ARG A 56 -7.23 -2.34 3.07
N PRO A 57 -7.31 -2.91 1.86
CA PRO A 57 -8.61 -3.21 1.25
C PRO A 57 -9.38 -4.22 2.10
N GLN A 58 -10.70 -4.06 2.12
CA GLN A 58 -11.64 -4.94 2.83
C GLN A 58 -12.36 -5.83 1.83
N LEU A 59 -12.71 -7.04 2.26
CA LEU A 59 -13.50 -7.96 1.42
C LEU A 59 -14.89 -7.42 1.16
N ASN A 60 -15.57 -6.90 2.17
CA ASN A 60 -16.95 -6.41 2.07
C ASN A 60 -17.85 -7.44 1.34
N GLY A 61 -17.81 -8.69 1.76
CA GLY A 61 -18.55 -9.79 1.17
C GLY A 61 -18.05 -10.27 -0.20
N ARG A 62 -16.97 -9.68 -0.74
CA ARG A 62 -16.40 -10.09 -2.03
C ARG A 62 -15.42 -11.27 -1.86
N ASN A 63 -15.29 -12.05 -2.92
CA ASN A 63 -14.28 -13.11 -2.95
C ASN A 63 -12.88 -12.53 -3.19
N LEU A 64 -11.88 -13.05 -2.46
CA LEU A 64 -10.47 -12.68 -2.61
C LEU A 64 -9.99 -12.77 -4.07
N VAL A 65 -10.38 -13.83 -4.79
CA VAL A 65 -10.02 -14.06 -6.19
C VAL A 65 -10.46 -12.93 -7.14
N LYS A 66 -11.55 -12.21 -6.79
CA LYS A 66 -12.00 -11.04 -7.58
C LYS A 66 -11.15 -9.80 -7.29
N LEU A 67 -10.58 -9.69 -6.11
CA LEU A 67 -9.82 -8.53 -5.65
C LEU A 67 -8.31 -8.66 -5.92
N ALA A 68 -7.80 -9.86 -5.81
CA ALA A 68 -6.43 -10.26 -6.13
C ALA A 68 -6.48 -11.48 -7.06
N PRO A 69 -6.70 -11.28 -8.38
CA PRO A 69 -6.87 -12.37 -9.32
C PRO A 69 -5.60 -13.23 -9.42
N PRO A 70 -5.75 -14.57 -9.49
CA PRO A 70 -4.60 -15.46 -9.63
C PRO A 70 -3.85 -15.18 -10.94
N GLU A 71 -2.56 -15.49 -10.92
CA GLU A 71 -1.62 -15.35 -12.03
C GLU A 71 -1.47 -13.89 -12.55
N LYS A 72 -2.00 -12.91 -11.81
CA LYS A 72 -1.84 -11.49 -12.13
C LYS A 72 -1.05 -10.77 -11.05
N VAL A 73 -0.19 -9.85 -11.46
CA VAL A 73 0.54 -9.01 -10.52
C VAL A 73 -0.45 -8.14 -9.75
N TRP A 74 -0.44 -8.27 -8.42
CA TRP A 74 -1.22 -7.49 -7.50
C TRP A 74 -0.32 -6.55 -6.70
N ARG A 75 -0.76 -5.29 -6.55
CA ARG A 75 -0.05 -4.24 -5.80
C ARG A 75 0.10 -4.47 -4.29
N THR A 76 -0.32 -5.64 -3.80
CA THR A 76 -0.24 -6.05 -2.39
C THR A 76 -0.89 -5.04 -1.43
N GLY A 77 -2.07 -4.56 -1.82
CA GLY A 77 -2.83 -3.54 -1.11
C GLY A 77 -3.92 -2.92 -1.97
N ALA A 78 -4.19 -1.64 -1.74
CA ALA A 78 -5.11 -0.81 -2.53
C ALA A 78 -4.46 0.54 -2.82
N ASN A 79 -4.97 1.27 -3.82
CA ASN A 79 -4.44 2.56 -4.27
C ASN A 79 -2.99 2.41 -4.76
N GLU A 80 -2.01 2.95 -4.07
CA GLU A 80 -0.59 2.74 -4.34
C GLU A 80 -0.19 1.28 -4.07
N ALA A 81 0.86 0.83 -4.73
CA ALA A 81 1.52 -0.42 -4.37
C ALA A 81 2.13 -0.31 -2.96
N ALA A 82 2.11 -1.40 -2.21
CA ALA A 82 2.79 -1.42 -0.92
C ALA A 82 4.28 -1.09 -1.09
N GLU A 83 4.84 -0.28 -0.19
CA GLU A 83 6.26 0.03 -0.16
C GLU A 83 6.93 -0.57 1.07
N ILE A 84 8.04 -1.28 0.86
CA ILE A 84 8.84 -1.89 1.90
C ILE A 84 10.24 -1.26 1.93
N THR A 85 10.65 -0.78 3.10
CA THR A 85 11.97 -0.19 3.33
C THR A 85 12.79 -1.11 4.22
N PHE A 86 13.93 -1.55 3.72
CA PHE A 86 14.95 -2.24 4.49
C PHE A 86 16.03 -1.24 4.88
N TYR A 87 16.27 -1.08 6.17
CA TYR A 87 17.28 -0.16 6.69
C TYR A 87 18.68 -0.78 6.78
N LYS A 88 18.76 -2.09 6.59
CA LYS A 88 20.00 -2.90 6.54
C LYS A 88 19.90 -3.89 5.38
N ASP A 89 21.04 -4.40 4.92
CA ASP A 89 21.09 -5.56 4.03
C ASP A 89 20.47 -6.77 4.74
N VAL A 90 19.69 -7.55 4.02
CA VAL A 90 18.96 -8.70 4.56
C VAL A 90 18.98 -9.87 3.59
N ILE A 91 18.61 -11.05 4.09
CA ILE A 91 18.21 -12.18 3.24
C ILE A 91 16.68 -12.22 3.24
N PHE A 92 16.05 -11.97 2.11
CA PHE A 92 14.60 -11.98 1.95
C PHE A 92 14.17 -13.23 1.18
N GLY A 93 13.45 -14.14 1.83
CA GLY A 93 13.03 -15.41 1.23
C GLY A 93 14.19 -16.23 0.65
N GLY A 94 15.34 -16.25 1.33
CA GLY A 94 16.54 -16.96 0.91
C GLY A 94 17.42 -16.23 -0.12
N LYS A 95 17.08 -14.98 -0.50
CA LYS A 95 17.86 -14.17 -1.47
C LYS A 95 18.41 -12.92 -0.83
N ALA A 96 19.67 -12.60 -1.11
CA ALA A 96 20.31 -11.37 -0.63
C ALA A 96 19.62 -10.14 -1.22
N LEU A 97 19.31 -9.18 -0.37
CA LEU A 97 18.67 -7.90 -0.72
C LEU A 97 19.38 -6.76 -0.02
N LYS A 98 19.75 -5.74 -0.78
CA LYS A 98 20.37 -4.53 -0.25
C LYS A 98 19.38 -3.67 0.50
N ALA A 99 19.89 -2.89 1.46
CA ALA A 99 19.14 -1.81 2.09
C ALA A 99 18.56 -0.88 1.03
N GLY A 100 17.33 -0.40 1.24
CA GLY A 100 16.64 0.47 0.29
C GLY A 100 15.13 0.40 0.43
N THR A 101 14.44 1.24 -0.34
CA THR A 101 12.98 1.26 -0.45
C THR A 101 12.56 0.67 -1.80
N TYR A 102 11.59 -0.22 -1.76
CA TYR A 102 11.11 -0.99 -2.90
C TYR A 102 9.59 -1.07 -2.90
N SER A 103 8.99 -1.25 -4.07
CA SER A 103 7.59 -1.68 -4.13
C SER A 103 7.49 -3.19 -3.89
N LEU A 104 6.45 -3.57 -3.18
CA LEU A 104 6.10 -4.95 -2.88
C LEU A 104 4.89 -5.35 -3.72
N PHE A 105 5.09 -6.28 -4.65
CA PHE A 105 4.03 -6.91 -5.43
C PHE A 105 3.90 -8.38 -5.08
N THR A 106 2.74 -8.94 -5.35
CA THR A 106 2.53 -10.39 -5.26
C THR A 106 1.79 -10.89 -6.51
N ILE A 107 1.99 -12.16 -6.84
CA ILE A 107 1.19 -12.89 -7.81
C ILE A 107 0.47 -13.98 -7.05
N PRO A 108 -0.87 -13.86 -6.85
CA PRO A 108 -1.66 -14.89 -6.22
C PRO A 108 -1.65 -16.19 -7.02
N SER A 109 -1.67 -17.32 -6.33
CA SER A 109 -1.91 -18.63 -6.94
C SER A 109 -3.18 -19.27 -6.37
N LEU A 110 -3.89 -20.05 -7.17
CA LEU A 110 -5.01 -20.87 -6.71
C LEU A 110 -4.51 -22.09 -5.95
N GLU A 111 -3.42 -22.67 -6.44
CA GLU A 111 -2.79 -23.85 -5.87
C GLU A 111 -1.32 -23.56 -5.60
N GLY A 112 -0.90 -23.80 -4.34
CA GLY A 112 0.48 -23.59 -3.95
C GLY A 112 0.82 -22.18 -3.43
N ASP A 113 2.08 -21.86 -3.48
CA ASP A 113 2.64 -20.64 -2.92
C ASP A 113 2.46 -19.45 -3.86
N TRP A 114 2.20 -18.28 -3.25
CA TRP A 114 2.18 -17.02 -4.00
C TRP A 114 3.61 -16.58 -4.33
N THR A 115 3.79 -15.95 -5.49
CA THR A 115 5.06 -15.25 -5.76
C THR A 115 5.05 -13.90 -5.07
N VAL A 116 6.14 -13.60 -4.34
CA VAL A 116 6.38 -12.29 -3.74
C VAL A 116 7.53 -11.61 -4.46
N ILE A 117 7.31 -10.35 -4.85
CA ILE A 117 8.20 -9.59 -5.73
C ILE A 117 8.66 -8.33 -5.01
N ILE A 118 9.96 -8.11 -4.96
CA ILE A 118 10.58 -6.84 -4.59
C ILE A 118 11.00 -6.15 -5.89
N ASN A 119 10.44 -4.96 -6.14
CA ASN A 119 10.63 -4.22 -7.38
C ASN A 119 11.23 -2.84 -7.10
N SER A 120 12.14 -2.39 -7.93
CA SER A 120 12.89 -1.14 -7.73
C SER A 120 12.07 0.14 -8.01
N ALA A 121 10.91 0.04 -8.68
CA ALA A 121 9.99 1.16 -8.85
C ALA A 121 9.48 1.64 -7.48
N ARG A 122 9.22 2.94 -7.37
CA ARG A 122 8.69 3.58 -6.15
C ARG A 122 7.56 4.53 -6.50
N ASN A 123 6.70 4.82 -5.53
CA ASN A 123 5.55 5.72 -5.69
C ASN A 123 4.62 5.27 -6.85
N VAL A 124 4.38 3.97 -6.95
CA VAL A 124 3.63 3.37 -8.07
C VAL A 124 2.15 3.25 -7.70
N TRP A 125 1.29 3.82 -8.54
CA TRP A 125 -0.15 3.63 -8.40
C TRP A 125 -0.60 2.29 -8.99
N GLY A 126 -1.10 1.40 -8.14
CA GLY A 126 -1.60 0.10 -8.57
C GLY A 126 -0.49 -0.82 -9.09
N SER A 127 -0.85 -1.69 -10.02
CA SER A 127 0.09 -2.52 -10.78
C SER A 127 0.06 -2.22 -12.29
N TYR A 128 -0.54 -1.09 -12.67
CA TYR A 128 -0.74 -0.72 -14.08
C TYR A 128 0.58 -0.45 -14.81
N TYR A 129 1.55 0.09 -14.09
CA TYR A 129 2.88 0.44 -14.62
C TYR A 129 3.97 -0.52 -14.15
N TYR A 130 3.56 -1.68 -13.61
CA TYR A 130 4.52 -2.71 -13.23
C TYR A 130 5.36 -3.15 -14.42
N LYS A 131 6.69 -3.21 -14.21
CA LYS A 131 7.66 -3.69 -15.18
C LYS A 131 8.50 -4.80 -14.56
N GLN A 132 8.52 -5.95 -15.20
CA GLN A 132 9.23 -7.12 -14.70
C GLN A 132 10.75 -6.96 -14.74
N ASP A 133 11.28 -6.17 -15.66
CA ASP A 133 12.70 -5.82 -15.76
C ASP A 133 13.22 -4.99 -14.58
N GLN A 134 12.32 -4.42 -13.79
CA GLN A 134 12.61 -3.72 -12.54
C GLN A 134 12.52 -4.63 -11.30
N ASP A 135 12.25 -5.92 -11.45
CA ASP A 135 12.26 -6.85 -10.32
C ASP A 135 13.68 -7.07 -9.82
N VAL A 136 13.89 -6.75 -8.56
CA VAL A 136 15.16 -7.00 -7.86
C VAL A 136 15.25 -8.46 -7.46
N ILE A 137 14.18 -8.98 -6.87
CA ILE A 137 14.06 -10.41 -6.54
C ILE A 137 12.60 -10.87 -6.64
N ARG A 138 12.43 -12.16 -6.92
CA ARG A 138 11.19 -12.92 -6.78
C ARG A 138 11.43 -14.11 -5.87
N VAL A 139 10.56 -14.32 -4.90
CA VAL A 139 10.63 -15.44 -3.96
C VAL A 139 9.28 -16.12 -3.82
N SER A 140 9.27 -17.35 -3.34
CA SER A 140 8.05 -18.04 -2.94
C SER A 140 7.59 -17.51 -1.59
N GLY A 141 6.36 -17.05 -1.52
CA GLY A 141 5.67 -16.68 -0.29
C GLY A 141 4.83 -17.85 0.18
N LYS A 142 5.32 -18.59 1.19
CA LYS A 142 4.65 -19.79 1.71
C LYS A 142 3.20 -19.51 2.07
N THR A 143 2.29 -20.17 1.37
CA THR A 143 0.85 -19.98 1.52
C THR A 143 0.27 -20.98 2.50
N SER A 144 -0.54 -20.49 3.42
CA SER A 144 -1.30 -21.31 4.38
C SER A 144 -2.73 -20.83 4.52
N LYS A 145 -3.59 -21.67 5.07
CA LYS A 145 -4.99 -21.34 5.38
C LYS A 145 -5.15 -21.07 6.86
N THR A 146 -6.12 -20.24 7.19
CA THR A 146 -6.56 -19.97 8.56
C THR A 146 -8.09 -20.12 8.66
N ASP A 147 -8.59 -20.56 9.81
CA ASP A 147 -10.02 -20.65 10.06
C ASP A 147 -10.65 -19.27 10.27
N LYS A 148 -9.86 -18.32 10.77
CA LYS A 148 -10.31 -16.94 10.99
C LYS A 148 -10.35 -16.17 9.66
N ASN A 149 -11.52 -15.59 9.34
CA ASN A 149 -11.62 -14.67 8.21
C ASN A 149 -10.95 -13.33 8.55
N ILE A 150 -9.95 -12.95 7.75
CA ILE A 150 -9.24 -11.67 7.86
C ILE A 150 -9.92 -10.72 6.89
N GLU A 151 -10.84 -9.90 7.38
CA GLU A 151 -11.68 -9.02 6.58
C GLU A 151 -10.89 -7.94 5.86
N ALA A 152 -10.04 -7.23 6.57
CA ALA A 152 -9.14 -6.21 6.01
C ALA A 152 -7.76 -6.80 5.78
N PHE A 153 -7.22 -6.66 4.57
CA PHE A 153 -5.84 -7.03 4.27
C PHE A 153 -4.89 -6.50 5.34
N SER A 154 -4.01 -7.34 5.85
CA SER A 154 -3.14 -6.99 6.96
C SER A 154 -1.75 -7.58 6.79
N MET A 155 -0.73 -6.80 7.16
CA MET A 155 0.65 -7.25 7.24
C MET A 155 1.17 -7.16 8.67
N ILE A 156 1.94 -8.14 9.07
CA ILE A 156 2.67 -8.14 10.34
C ILE A 156 4.04 -8.77 10.17
N PHE A 157 4.97 -8.43 11.04
CA PHE A 157 6.19 -9.22 11.25
C PHE A 157 5.99 -10.06 12.51
N ASP A 158 6.34 -11.34 12.49
CA ASP A 158 6.34 -12.16 13.69
C ASP A 158 7.62 -11.96 14.53
N LYS A 159 7.79 -12.76 15.56
CA LYS A 159 8.97 -12.69 16.45
C LYS A 159 10.29 -13.01 15.73
N ASP A 160 10.22 -13.81 14.69
CA ASP A 160 11.37 -14.30 13.91
C ASP A 160 11.57 -13.48 12.62
N MET A 161 11.04 -12.22 12.60
CA MET A 161 11.10 -11.28 11.48
C MET A 161 10.46 -11.81 10.17
N THR A 162 9.62 -12.85 10.23
CA THR A 162 8.86 -13.31 9.07
C THR A 162 7.76 -12.30 8.74
N LEU A 163 7.75 -11.80 7.51
CA LEU A 163 6.63 -11.01 6.99
C LEU A 163 5.45 -11.94 6.73
N LYS A 164 4.31 -11.65 7.38
CA LYS A 164 3.04 -12.35 7.14
C LYS A 164 2.02 -11.38 6.56
N MET A 165 1.40 -11.77 5.46
CA MET A 165 0.36 -11.03 4.76
C MET A 165 -0.91 -11.86 4.80
N GLY A 166 -1.97 -11.33 5.40
CA GLY A 166 -3.23 -12.06 5.61
C GLY A 166 -4.42 -11.38 4.95
N TRP A 167 -5.24 -12.13 4.22
CA TRP A 167 -6.53 -11.67 3.68
C TRP A 167 -7.49 -12.82 3.43
N GLY A 168 -8.75 -12.65 3.82
CA GLY A 168 -9.71 -13.75 3.81
C GLY A 168 -9.23 -14.89 4.72
N LYS A 169 -9.17 -16.08 4.17
CA LYS A 169 -8.64 -17.27 4.86
C LYS A 169 -7.22 -17.63 4.39
N THR A 170 -6.50 -16.70 3.77
CA THR A 170 -5.18 -16.95 3.19
C THR A 170 -4.12 -16.14 3.94
N ILE A 171 -3.02 -16.78 4.30
CA ILE A 171 -1.83 -16.17 4.87
C ILE A 171 -0.63 -16.52 3.99
N ILE A 172 0.14 -15.51 3.61
CA ILE A 172 1.39 -15.64 2.86
C ILE A 172 2.52 -15.25 3.79
N SER A 173 3.59 -16.05 3.85
CA SER A 173 4.73 -15.84 4.75
C SER A 173 6.04 -15.84 3.99
N VAL A 174 6.93 -14.87 4.30
CA VAL A 174 8.29 -14.77 3.75
C VAL A 174 9.25 -14.51 4.90
N SER A 175 10.29 -15.35 5.03
CA SER A 175 11.36 -15.14 6.02
C SER A 175 12.23 -13.95 5.65
N ILE A 176 12.72 -13.26 6.68
CA ILE A 176 13.75 -12.20 6.56
C ILE A 176 14.83 -12.50 7.60
N GLU A 177 16.09 -12.46 7.16
CA GLU A 177 17.26 -12.76 8.00
C GLU A 177 18.33 -11.67 7.86
#